data_d8cc1aefd4f8e0d64bcd7f485289f5f3
#
_entry.id   d8cc1aefd4f8e0d64bcd7f485289f5f3
#
_cell.length_a   1.000
_cell.length_b   1.000
_cell.length_c   1.000
_cell.angle_alpha   90.00
_cell.angle_beta   90.00
_cell.angle_gamma   90.00
#
_symmetry.space_group_name_H-M   'P 1'
#
loop_
_entity.id
_entity.type
_entity.pdbx_description
1 polymer ?
#
loop_
_entity_poly.entity_id
_entity_poly.type
_entity_poly.pdbx_seq_one_letter_code
_entity_poly.pdbx_strand_id
1 'polypeptide(L)'
;MPSLLPRFSFLMIRVATLICVGLVLMGQTADVRFAAFADPEGGYDVAVIEHLRISVPEQGREAWLEAERGSWEPWLAQQTGFLGRDLLWDPETEEGTLLIRWSSRQAWNAIPNEEVDEVQARFEQLARKEMALSQAMDNPFPLVFEGELLPP
;
A
#
# COMPACT_ATOMS: atom_id res chain seq x y z
N MET A 1 -3.28 -39.15 2.26
CA MET A 1 -2.15 -38.21 2.47
C MET A 1 -2.59 -36.87 1.94
N PRO A 2 -2.86 -35.89 2.80
CA PRO A 2 -3.24 -34.55 2.35
C PRO A 2 -1.96 -33.74 2.09
N SER A 3 -1.86 -33.19 0.88
CA SER A 3 -0.81 -32.26 0.49
C SER A 3 -1.03 -30.90 1.16
N LEU A 4 -0.11 -30.53 2.02
CA LEU A 4 -0.01 -29.21 2.63
C LEU A 4 0.45 -28.23 1.54
N LEU A 5 -0.47 -27.43 1.02
CA LEU A 5 -0.13 -26.21 0.29
C LEU A 5 0.24 -25.12 1.31
N PRO A 6 1.31 -24.38 1.11
CA PRO A 6 1.69 -23.31 2.02
C PRO A 6 0.67 -22.17 1.91
N ARG A 7 0.06 -21.84 3.04
CA ARG A 7 -0.66 -20.58 3.21
C ARG A 7 0.38 -19.47 3.07
N PHE A 8 0.31 -18.70 2.00
CA PHE A 8 1.06 -17.45 1.90
C PHE A 8 0.48 -16.49 2.95
N SER A 9 1.10 -16.49 4.12
CA SER A 9 0.97 -15.38 5.04
C SER A 9 1.62 -14.18 4.38
N PHE A 10 0.85 -13.11 4.20
CA PHE A 10 1.39 -11.79 3.90
C PHE A 10 2.29 -11.39 5.07
N LEU A 11 3.55 -11.80 4.99
CA LEU A 11 4.56 -11.38 5.96
C LEU A 11 5.08 -10.03 5.50
N MET A 12 4.49 -8.96 6.02
CA MET A 12 5.14 -7.65 6.02
C MET A 12 6.45 -7.79 6.80
N ILE A 13 7.56 -7.96 6.09
CA ILE A 13 8.88 -7.97 6.68
C ILE A 13 9.22 -6.52 7.08
N ARG A 14 8.90 -6.18 8.31
CA ARG A 14 9.37 -4.95 8.93
C ARG A 14 10.82 -5.16 9.32
N VAL A 15 11.76 -4.63 8.52
CA VAL A 15 13.18 -4.61 8.88
C VAL A 15 13.38 -3.58 9.98
N ALA A 16 13.47 -4.05 11.22
CA ALA A 16 13.93 -3.24 12.35
C ALA A 16 15.44 -3.08 12.26
N THR A 17 15.93 -1.93 11.80
CA THR A 17 17.34 -1.59 11.81
C THR A 17 17.73 -1.10 13.20
N LEU A 18 18.49 -1.92 13.93
CA LEU A 18 19.16 -1.54 15.17
C LEU A 18 20.31 -0.60 14.83
N ILE A 19 20.25 0.64 15.27
CA ILE A 19 21.37 1.59 15.18
C ILE A 19 22.17 1.55 16.46
N CYS A 20 23.42 1.11 16.36
CA CYS A 20 24.42 1.27 17.40
C CYS A 20 24.93 2.71 17.46
N VAL A 21 25.03 3.20 18.69
CA VAL A 21 25.57 4.48 19.10
C VAL A 21 27.09 4.53 18.91
N GLY A 22 27.61 5.67 18.45
CA GLY A 22 28.93 6.11 18.78
C GLY A 22 29.71 6.85 17.70
N LEU A 23 29.85 8.09 17.72
CA LEU A 23 31.05 8.92 18.02
C LEU A 23 30.84 10.36 17.55
N VAL A 24 31.01 11.28 18.49
CA VAL A 24 31.06 12.73 18.26
C VAL A 24 32.40 13.07 17.59
N LEU A 25 32.34 13.71 16.42
CA LEU A 25 33.46 14.51 15.89
C LEU A 25 32.88 15.84 15.39
N MET A 26 33.26 16.91 16.06
CA MET A 26 33.01 18.28 15.61
C MET A 26 33.76 18.50 14.29
N GLY A 27 32.97 18.68 13.22
CA GLY A 27 33.44 19.14 11.94
C GLY A 27 32.44 20.15 11.41
N GLN A 28 32.89 21.34 11.06
CA GLN A 28 32.13 22.46 10.56
C GLN A 28 31.16 22.00 9.45
N THR A 29 29.86 22.09 9.73
CA THR A 29 28.83 21.87 8.72
C THR A 29 28.89 23.04 7.76
N ALA A 30 29.41 22.82 6.56
CA ALA A 30 29.06 23.65 5.44
C ALA A 30 27.53 23.56 5.29
N ASP A 31 26.83 24.68 5.51
CA ASP A 31 25.43 24.83 5.17
C ASP A 31 25.25 24.55 3.68
N VAL A 32 25.08 23.29 3.33
CA VAL A 32 24.51 22.95 2.04
C VAL A 32 23.04 23.29 2.16
N ARG A 33 22.73 24.56 1.89
CA ARG A 33 21.37 24.96 1.59
C ARG A 33 20.97 24.18 0.34
N PHE A 34 20.31 23.06 0.53
CA PHE A 34 19.51 22.49 -0.53
C PHE A 34 18.61 23.64 -0.98
N ALA A 35 18.80 24.11 -2.22
CA ALA A 35 17.86 25.01 -2.83
C ALA A 35 16.50 24.33 -2.68
N ALA A 36 15.63 24.96 -1.88
CA ALA A 36 14.26 24.49 -1.78
C ALA A 36 13.74 24.47 -3.21
N PHE A 37 13.57 23.29 -3.79
CA PHE A 37 12.84 23.17 -5.02
C PHE A 37 11.51 23.82 -4.74
N ALA A 38 11.12 24.77 -5.60
CA ALA A 38 9.89 25.51 -5.44
C ALA A 38 8.78 24.48 -5.25
N ASP A 39 8.21 24.51 -4.04
CA ASP A 39 7.12 23.65 -3.64
C ASP A 39 6.00 23.84 -4.68
N PRO A 40 5.60 22.83 -5.43
CA PRO A 40 4.40 22.92 -6.24
C PRO A 40 3.28 23.20 -5.25
N GLU A 41 2.55 24.30 -5.45
CA GLU A 41 1.59 24.91 -4.53
C GLU A 41 0.87 23.91 -3.61
N GLY A 42 1.27 23.86 -2.32
CA GLY A 42 0.78 22.89 -1.33
C GLY A 42 1.83 21.87 -0.98
N GLY A 43 2.77 22.21 -0.11
CA GLY A 43 3.90 21.41 0.31
C GLY A 43 3.59 19.93 0.54
N TYR A 44 4.54 19.07 0.27
CA TYR A 44 4.38 17.64 0.45
C TYR A 44 4.24 17.31 1.95
N ASP A 45 3.01 17.40 2.48
CA ASP A 45 2.67 16.82 3.80
C ASP A 45 2.75 15.28 3.79
N VAL A 46 3.15 14.72 2.67
CA VAL A 46 3.29 13.29 2.43
C VAL A 46 4.69 12.84 2.87
N ALA A 47 4.76 11.97 3.86
CA ALA A 47 6.03 11.38 4.32
C ALA A 47 6.42 10.12 3.54
N VAL A 48 5.46 9.36 3.08
CA VAL A 48 5.65 8.11 2.34
C VAL A 48 4.42 7.79 1.49
N ILE A 49 4.65 7.19 0.35
CA ILE A 49 3.61 6.65 -0.53
C ILE A 49 3.78 5.15 -0.57
N GLU A 50 2.79 4.42 -0.08
CA GLU A 50 2.70 2.99 -0.29
C GLU A 50 2.34 2.72 -1.75
N HIS A 51 3.15 1.93 -2.43
CA HIS A 51 2.99 1.61 -3.83
C HIS A 51 2.72 0.11 -4.00
N LEU A 52 1.50 -0.20 -4.41
CA LEU A 52 1.08 -1.57 -4.66
C LEU A 52 0.73 -1.74 -6.14
N ARG A 53 1.01 -2.92 -6.69
CA ARG A 53 0.45 -3.34 -7.97
C ARG A 53 -0.24 -4.69 -7.79
N ILE A 54 -1.39 -4.82 -8.41
CA ILE A 54 -2.22 -6.02 -8.39
C ILE A 54 -2.56 -6.43 -9.82
N SER A 55 -2.71 -7.71 -10.08
CA SER A 55 -3.19 -8.20 -11.37
C SER A 55 -4.69 -7.90 -11.49
N VAL A 56 -5.07 -7.16 -12.53
CA VAL A 56 -6.47 -6.76 -12.80
C VAL A 56 -6.75 -6.96 -14.29
N PRO A 57 -7.21 -8.14 -14.71
CA PRO A 57 -7.62 -8.37 -16.09
C PRO A 57 -8.68 -7.36 -16.54
N GLU A 58 -8.67 -6.97 -17.82
CA GLU A 58 -9.58 -5.96 -18.36
C GLU A 58 -11.04 -6.23 -17.98
N GLN A 59 -11.51 -7.47 -18.12
CA GLN A 59 -12.88 -7.88 -17.77
C GLN A 59 -13.17 -7.82 -16.25
N GLY A 60 -12.15 -7.78 -15.40
CA GLY A 60 -12.27 -7.69 -13.94
C GLY A 60 -12.22 -6.26 -13.39
N ARG A 61 -11.90 -5.27 -14.23
CA ARG A 61 -11.64 -3.90 -13.79
C ARG A 61 -12.78 -3.26 -13.00
N GLU A 62 -14.02 -3.40 -13.46
CA GLU A 62 -15.18 -2.84 -12.74
C GLU A 62 -15.42 -3.57 -11.42
N ALA A 63 -15.25 -4.89 -11.39
CA ALA A 63 -15.38 -5.67 -10.17
C ALA A 63 -14.28 -5.29 -9.13
N TRP A 64 -13.07 -5.03 -9.59
CA TRP A 64 -12.01 -4.49 -8.74
C TRP A 64 -12.40 -3.15 -8.12
N LEU A 65 -12.84 -2.18 -8.94
CA LEU A 65 -13.23 -0.85 -8.47
C LEU A 65 -14.41 -0.90 -7.48
N GLU A 66 -15.40 -1.75 -7.70
CA GLU A 66 -16.52 -1.93 -6.77
C GLU A 66 -16.06 -2.58 -5.45
N ALA A 67 -15.16 -3.56 -5.52
CA ALA A 67 -14.58 -4.16 -4.32
C ALA A 67 -13.78 -3.14 -3.50
N GLU A 68 -12.98 -2.27 -4.16
CA GLU A 68 -12.25 -1.17 -3.53
C GLU A 68 -13.18 -0.18 -2.82
N ARG A 69 -14.25 0.26 -3.49
CA ARG A 69 -15.26 1.17 -2.92
C ARG A 69 -16.01 0.58 -1.72
N GLY A 70 -16.20 -0.72 -1.73
CA GLY A 70 -16.93 -1.42 -0.66
C GLY A 70 -16.07 -1.87 0.52
N SER A 71 -14.75 -1.76 0.43
CA SER A 71 -13.81 -2.26 1.44
C SER A 71 -12.72 -1.25 1.80
N TRP A 72 -11.65 -1.19 1.01
CA TRP A 72 -10.46 -0.40 1.31
C TRP A 72 -10.73 1.11 1.39
N GLU A 73 -11.56 1.66 0.50
CA GLU A 73 -11.83 3.09 0.48
C GLU A 73 -12.41 3.63 1.79
N PRO A 74 -13.54 3.11 2.31
CA PRO A 74 -14.12 3.59 3.55
C PRO A 74 -13.27 3.25 4.78
N TRP A 75 -12.46 2.19 4.73
CA TRP A 75 -11.58 1.82 5.82
C TRP A 75 -10.34 2.73 5.88
N LEU A 76 -9.66 2.97 4.75
CA LEU A 76 -8.53 3.87 4.66
C LEU A 76 -8.89 5.30 5.10
N ALA A 77 -10.07 5.78 4.73
CA ALA A 77 -10.54 7.12 5.11
C ALA A 77 -10.63 7.35 6.63
N GLN A 78 -10.64 6.28 7.42
CA GLN A 78 -10.68 6.34 8.89
C GLN A 78 -9.29 6.21 9.53
N GLN A 79 -8.25 5.90 8.75
CA GLN A 79 -6.93 5.67 9.29
C GLN A 79 -6.19 6.96 9.62
N THR A 80 -5.57 7.00 10.81
CA THR A 80 -4.74 8.13 11.21
C THR A 80 -3.57 8.29 10.24
N GLY A 81 -3.39 9.50 9.72
CA GLY A 81 -2.29 9.82 8.80
C GLY A 81 -2.56 9.47 7.34
N PHE A 82 -3.70 8.89 7.00
CA PHE A 82 -4.11 8.73 5.60
C PHE A 82 -4.39 10.09 4.95
N LEU A 83 -3.78 10.34 3.78
CA LEU A 83 -3.91 11.62 3.06
C LEU A 83 -4.67 11.47 1.73
N GLY A 84 -4.93 10.25 1.31
CA GLY A 84 -5.63 9.95 0.07
C GLY A 84 -4.91 8.88 -0.74
N ARG A 85 -5.58 8.43 -1.80
CA ARG A 85 -5.02 7.41 -2.70
C ARG A 85 -5.39 7.68 -4.14
N ASP A 86 -4.59 7.14 -5.04
CA ASP A 86 -4.89 7.05 -6.46
C ASP A 86 -4.98 5.58 -6.87
N LEU A 87 -5.99 5.26 -7.66
CA LEU A 87 -6.15 3.98 -8.34
C LEU A 87 -5.95 4.21 -9.83
N LEU A 88 -4.95 3.57 -10.41
CA LEU A 88 -4.59 3.65 -11.81
C LEU A 88 -4.65 2.25 -12.41
N TRP A 89 -4.95 2.13 -13.67
CA TRP A 89 -4.96 0.86 -14.37
C TRP A 89 -4.17 0.93 -15.66
N ASP A 90 -3.27 -0.02 -15.84
CA ASP A 90 -2.44 -0.14 -17.03
C ASP A 90 -3.05 -1.19 -17.98
N PRO A 91 -3.54 -0.79 -19.16
CA PRO A 91 -4.13 -1.71 -20.12
C PRO A 91 -3.12 -2.63 -20.82
N GLU A 92 -1.82 -2.29 -20.80
CA GLU A 92 -0.80 -3.13 -21.46
C GLU A 92 -0.39 -4.30 -20.58
N THR A 93 -0.30 -4.07 -19.27
CA THR A 93 0.10 -5.11 -18.30
C THR A 93 -1.07 -5.73 -17.58
N GLU A 94 -2.28 -5.20 -17.74
CA GLU A 94 -3.48 -5.55 -16.99
C GLU A 94 -3.22 -5.51 -15.47
N GLU A 95 -2.56 -4.43 -15.02
CA GLU A 95 -2.27 -4.19 -13.60
C GLU A 95 -2.97 -2.95 -13.07
N GLY A 96 -3.52 -3.08 -11.86
CA GLY A 96 -3.94 -1.96 -11.05
C GLY A 96 -2.78 -1.45 -10.21
N THR A 97 -2.49 -0.15 -10.27
CA THR A 97 -1.51 0.53 -9.42
C THR A 97 -2.24 1.35 -8.37
N LEU A 98 -1.90 1.14 -7.11
CA LEU A 98 -2.42 1.87 -5.97
C LEU A 98 -1.28 2.70 -5.37
N LEU A 99 -1.51 4.01 -5.26
CA LEU A 99 -0.59 4.94 -4.60
C LEU A 99 -1.30 5.52 -3.38
N ILE A 100 -0.94 5.07 -2.19
CA ILE A 100 -1.57 5.44 -0.93
C ILE A 100 -0.64 6.38 -0.18
N ARG A 101 -1.08 7.62 0.05
CA ARG A 101 -0.28 8.67 0.68
C ARG A 101 -0.49 8.71 2.18
N TRP A 102 0.62 8.77 2.93
CA TRP A 102 0.64 8.84 4.39
C TRP A 102 1.40 10.05 4.91
N SER A 103 0.88 10.73 5.92
CA SER A 103 1.52 11.88 6.57
C SER A 103 2.72 11.48 7.43
N SER A 104 2.80 10.23 7.86
CA SER A 104 3.96 9.68 8.56
C SER A 104 4.05 8.18 8.41
N ARG A 105 5.28 7.67 8.31
CA ARG A 105 5.57 6.23 8.35
C ARG A 105 5.13 5.60 9.67
N GLN A 106 5.21 6.34 10.77
CA GLN A 106 4.79 5.87 12.08
C GLN A 106 3.27 5.57 12.11
N ALA A 107 2.45 6.49 11.58
CA ALA A 107 1.00 6.29 11.51
C ALA A 107 0.65 5.06 10.65
N TRP A 108 1.26 4.94 9.46
CA TRP A 108 1.07 3.77 8.59
C TRP A 108 1.47 2.47 9.31
N ASN A 109 2.66 2.43 9.92
CA ASN A 109 3.15 1.24 10.62
C ASN A 109 2.40 0.92 11.93
N ALA A 110 1.58 1.84 12.44
CA ALA A 110 0.79 1.60 13.63
C ALA A 110 -0.52 0.83 13.35
N ILE A 111 -0.88 0.65 12.08
CA ILE A 111 -2.07 -0.10 11.71
C ILE A 111 -1.88 -1.59 12.07
N PRO A 112 -2.81 -2.18 12.85
CA PRO A 112 -2.72 -3.60 13.20
C PRO A 112 -2.89 -4.51 11.98
N ASN A 113 -2.09 -5.56 11.89
CA ASN A 113 -2.19 -6.51 10.78
C ASN A 113 -3.57 -7.19 10.72
N GLU A 114 -4.18 -7.43 11.88
CA GLU A 114 -5.50 -8.03 11.98
C GLU A 114 -6.57 -7.19 11.27
N GLU A 115 -6.49 -5.86 11.39
CA GLU A 115 -7.41 -4.95 10.68
C GLU A 115 -7.18 -4.95 9.17
N VAL A 116 -5.92 -5.05 8.75
CA VAL A 116 -5.54 -5.19 7.34
C VAL A 116 -6.08 -6.51 6.76
N ASP A 117 -5.94 -7.61 7.51
CA ASP A 117 -6.44 -8.93 7.10
C ASP A 117 -7.98 -8.94 6.98
N GLU A 118 -8.68 -8.26 7.90
CA GLU A 118 -10.14 -8.16 7.88
C GLU A 118 -10.65 -7.36 6.66
N VAL A 119 -10.03 -6.22 6.35
CA VAL A 119 -10.42 -5.42 5.19
C VAL A 119 -10.06 -6.12 3.89
N GLN A 120 -8.92 -6.82 3.83
CA GLN A 120 -8.53 -7.65 2.69
C GLN A 120 -9.53 -8.79 2.45
N ALA A 121 -9.93 -9.49 3.48
CA ALA A 121 -10.93 -10.55 3.36
C ALA A 121 -12.27 -10.02 2.81
N ARG A 122 -12.68 -8.83 3.27
CA ARG A 122 -13.87 -8.15 2.75
C ARG A 122 -13.73 -7.76 1.27
N PHE A 123 -12.57 -7.23 0.88
CA PHE A 123 -12.27 -6.91 -0.51
C PHE A 123 -12.41 -8.15 -1.40
N GLU A 124 -11.77 -9.25 -1.02
CA GLU A 124 -11.82 -10.50 -1.77
C GLU A 124 -13.23 -11.09 -1.87
N GLN A 125 -14.01 -10.99 -0.81
CA GLN A 125 -15.40 -11.42 -0.83
C GLN A 125 -16.24 -10.63 -1.84
N LEU A 126 -16.06 -9.31 -1.85
CA LEU A 126 -16.74 -8.42 -2.79
C LEU A 126 -16.28 -8.68 -4.23
N ALA A 127 -14.97 -8.78 -4.44
CA ALA A 127 -14.39 -9.06 -5.74
C ALA A 127 -14.94 -10.37 -6.35
N ARG A 128 -14.96 -11.44 -5.56
CA ARG A 128 -15.54 -12.73 -6.00
C ARG A 128 -17.02 -12.62 -6.31
N LYS A 129 -17.76 -11.86 -5.52
CA LYS A 129 -19.20 -11.62 -5.75
C LYS A 129 -19.43 -10.88 -7.07
N GLU A 130 -18.72 -9.78 -7.30
CA GLU A 130 -18.88 -8.95 -8.50
C GLU A 130 -18.44 -9.70 -9.78
N MET A 131 -17.48 -10.60 -9.67
CA MET A 131 -17.06 -11.48 -10.78
C MET A 131 -17.90 -12.76 -10.90
N ALA A 132 -18.94 -12.95 -10.10
CA ALA A 132 -19.77 -14.16 -10.04
C ALA A 132 -18.93 -15.45 -9.80
N LEU A 133 -17.86 -15.34 -9.02
CA LEU A 133 -16.99 -16.45 -8.67
C LEU A 133 -17.41 -17.12 -7.35
N SER A 134 -17.03 -18.39 -7.18
CA SER A 134 -17.20 -19.09 -5.90
C SER A 134 -16.37 -18.44 -4.81
N GLN A 135 -16.93 -18.35 -3.59
CA GLN A 135 -16.21 -17.85 -2.41
C GLN A 135 -15.05 -18.77 -1.97
N ALA A 136 -14.95 -19.97 -2.52
CA ALA A 136 -13.84 -20.89 -2.27
C ALA A 136 -12.65 -20.69 -3.23
N MET A 137 -12.78 -19.79 -4.21
CA MET A 137 -11.68 -19.46 -5.12
C MET A 137 -10.67 -18.53 -4.46
N ASP A 138 -9.45 -18.54 -5.00
CA ASP A 138 -8.40 -17.61 -4.60
C ASP A 138 -8.79 -16.15 -4.90
N ASN A 139 -8.00 -15.21 -4.35
CA ASN A 139 -8.16 -13.78 -4.65
C ASN A 139 -8.11 -13.54 -6.16
N PRO A 140 -9.16 -12.96 -6.78
CA PRO A 140 -9.16 -12.70 -8.22
C PRO A 140 -8.21 -11.59 -8.64
N PHE A 141 -7.76 -10.76 -7.70
CA PHE A 141 -6.85 -9.63 -7.93
C PHE A 141 -5.60 -9.74 -7.04
N PRO A 142 -4.69 -10.70 -7.31
CA PRO A 142 -3.53 -10.92 -6.47
C PRO A 142 -2.52 -9.77 -6.54
N LEU A 143 -1.87 -9.51 -5.40
CA LEU A 143 -0.76 -8.58 -5.32
C LEU A 143 0.42 -9.11 -6.13
N VAL A 144 1.00 -8.28 -7.00
CA VAL A 144 2.17 -8.60 -7.82
C VAL A 144 3.41 -7.77 -7.45
N PHE A 145 3.21 -6.65 -6.79
CA PHE A 145 4.30 -5.80 -6.30
C PHE A 145 3.88 -5.01 -5.07
N GLU A 146 4.81 -4.85 -4.14
CA GLU A 146 4.70 -3.98 -2.97
C GLU A 146 6.00 -3.19 -2.79
N GLY A 147 5.89 -1.91 -2.52
CA GLY A 147 7.03 -1.03 -2.32
C GLY A 147 6.64 0.32 -1.74
N GLU A 148 7.63 1.20 -1.59
CA GLU A 148 7.48 2.55 -1.08
C GLU A 148 8.07 3.56 -2.05
N LEU A 149 7.43 4.71 -2.17
CA LEU A 149 7.96 5.89 -2.82
C LEU A 149 8.11 7.01 -1.78
N LEU A 150 9.19 7.77 -1.88
CA LEU A 150 9.45 8.90 -1.00
C LEU A 150 9.34 10.17 -1.82
N PRO A 151 8.78 11.25 -1.25
CA PRO A 151 8.90 12.58 -1.84
C PRO A 151 10.38 12.95 -2.02
N PRO A 152 10.73 13.74 -3.03
CA PRO A 152 12.11 14.15 -3.31
C PRO A 152 12.69 15.04 -2.23
#